data_6cf977b992d96dadc161c9ac8a68a696
#
_entry.id   6cf977b992d96dadc161c9ac8a68a696
#
_cell.length_a   1.000
_cell.length_b   1.000
_cell.length_c   1.000
_cell.angle_alpha   90.00
_cell.angle_beta   90.00
_cell.angle_gamma   90.00
#
_symmetry.space_group_name_H-M   'P 1'
#
loop_
_entity.id
_entity.type
_entity.pdbx_description
1 polymer ?
#
loop_
_entity_poly.entity_id
_entity_poly.type
_entity_poly.pdbx_seq_one_letter_code
_entity_poly.pdbx_strand_id
1 'polypeptide(L)'
;MQLRNNRDISVWQLLVTGLALSNPGHAVPVEDSPRQYLLAGYDLPSKYSGKSGSPYKPGFRDPYDKAVDSVGEGLDPLPYRNGLGTSVLGPWNRDRSRQNPDLVRPPSTDHGNLNNMRWSFADSHVRIEEGGWTRQTTVRELGTSVELAAVNMRLDKGVIRELHWHKEAEWAFVLDGQVRVTAIDYEGGNFIDDLKRGDLWYFPSGVPHSLQGLGDNGTEFLLIFDDGNFSEESTFILSDWLAHTPKSVISKNFNLAPEVFAHLPEGEKYIFQGTQPGEIDEEKPTGKGVKKSKTNFVHKMLDQKPILTSGGEVRITDSKNFPVSKTVAAAHLIIQPGALREMHWHPNADEWNFIIRGRARITIFASEGTARTFDYVPGDVGIIPRNMGHFVENIGEEPIEMLEVFRADEFRDFSLFQWLGETPKRMVVDHLFKDDPENGEIFWNKVQSAEKDEITLPDYEERESESEQREL
;
A
#
# COMPACT_ATOMS: atom_id res chain seq x y z
N MET A 1 -22.27 -58.75 14.67
CA MET A 1 -23.29 -58.79 13.62
C MET A 1 -22.96 -57.62 12.73
N GLN A 2 -22.07 -57.71 11.76
CA GLN A 2 -22.25 -57.96 10.31
C GLN A 2 -23.42 -57.11 9.77
N LEU A 3 -23.25 -56.19 8.79
CA LEU A 3 -22.71 -56.22 7.43
C LEU A 3 -22.59 -54.78 6.87
N ARG A 4 -21.51 -54.37 6.20
CA ARG A 4 -21.28 -54.22 4.75
C ARG A 4 -22.39 -53.47 3.97
N ASN A 5 -22.12 -52.36 3.29
CA ASN A 5 -21.51 -52.34 1.95
C ASN A 5 -21.38 -50.92 1.36
N ASN A 6 -20.29 -50.71 0.74
CA ASN A 6 -19.92 -49.95 -0.46
C ASN A 6 -21.03 -49.52 -1.45
N ARG A 7 -20.86 -48.34 -2.05
CA ARG A 7 -20.78 -48.10 -3.51
C ARG A 7 -20.64 -46.61 -3.79
N ASP A 8 -19.59 -46.25 -4.35
CA ASP A 8 -19.22 -45.95 -5.76
C ASP A 8 -19.60 -44.53 -6.21
N ILE A 9 -18.55 -43.81 -6.40
CA ILE A 9 -18.46 -42.48 -7.07
C ILE A 9 -18.48 -42.74 -8.59
N SER A 10 -19.39 -42.12 -9.32
CA SER A 10 -19.34 -42.06 -10.78
C SER A 10 -18.91 -40.70 -11.27
N VAL A 11 -17.76 -40.72 -11.95
CA VAL A 11 -17.15 -39.63 -12.73
C VAL A 11 -18.01 -39.43 -13.98
N TRP A 12 -18.46 -38.21 -14.23
CA TRP A 12 -18.99 -37.82 -15.53
C TRP A 12 -17.86 -37.11 -16.32
N GLN A 13 -17.34 -37.87 -17.31
CA GLN A 13 -16.60 -37.32 -18.45
C GLN A 13 -17.60 -36.78 -19.47
N LEU A 14 -17.54 -35.52 -19.78
CA LEU A 14 -18.20 -34.94 -20.94
C LEU A 14 -17.22 -34.95 -22.11
N LEU A 15 -17.48 -35.86 -23.03
CA LEU A 15 -16.94 -35.86 -24.41
C LEU A 15 -17.65 -34.76 -25.23
N VAL A 16 -16.88 -33.80 -25.70
CA VAL A 16 -17.35 -32.91 -26.80
C VAL A 16 -16.79 -33.45 -28.08
N THR A 17 -17.67 -34.11 -28.86
CA THR A 17 -17.38 -34.48 -30.23
C THR A 17 -17.58 -33.28 -31.16
N GLY A 18 -16.49 -32.89 -31.84
CA GLY A 18 -16.54 -31.89 -32.90
C GLY A 18 -17.27 -32.36 -34.13
N LEU A 19 -18.11 -31.51 -34.66
CA LEU A 19 -18.62 -31.58 -36.04
C LEU A 19 -17.92 -30.47 -36.84
N ALA A 20 -17.00 -30.88 -37.69
CA ALA A 20 -16.48 -30.05 -38.76
C ALA A 20 -17.50 -29.98 -39.90
N LEU A 21 -18.00 -28.78 -40.16
CA LEU A 21 -18.64 -28.49 -41.44
C LEU A 21 -17.69 -27.62 -42.26
N SER A 22 -17.12 -28.25 -43.27
CA SER A 22 -16.38 -27.63 -44.36
C SER A 22 -17.30 -26.86 -45.26
N ASN A 23 -17.01 -25.59 -45.51
CA ASN A 23 -17.52 -24.86 -46.65
C ASN A 23 -16.34 -24.27 -47.44
N PRO A 24 -16.16 -24.58 -48.71
CA PRO A 24 -15.07 -24.05 -49.50
C PRO A 24 -15.50 -22.77 -50.22
N GLY A 25 -14.66 -21.78 -50.20
CA GLY A 25 -14.71 -20.73 -51.19
C GLY A 25 -14.69 -19.31 -50.67
N HIS A 26 -13.55 -18.76 -50.70
CA HIS A 26 -13.11 -17.52 -51.34
C HIS A 26 -11.84 -17.04 -50.59
N ALA A 27 -10.72 -17.41 -51.17
CA ALA A 27 -9.46 -16.75 -50.83
C ALA A 27 -9.54 -15.31 -51.33
N VAL A 28 -9.53 -14.37 -50.38
CA VAL A 28 -9.26 -12.97 -50.65
C VAL A 28 -7.74 -12.82 -50.74
N PRO A 29 -7.19 -12.19 -51.80
CA PRO A 29 -5.75 -11.97 -51.89
C PRO A 29 -5.31 -11.06 -50.75
N VAL A 30 -4.33 -11.51 -49.99
CA VAL A 30 -3.60 -10.64 -49.05
C VAL A 30 -2.68 -9.78 -49.90
N GLU A 31 -3.09 -8.55 -50.18
CA GLU A 31 -2.17 -7.51 -50.64
C GLU A 31 -1.22 -7.20 -49.52
N ASP A 32 0.07 -7.52 -49.70
CA ASP A 32 1.21 -7.00 -48.94
C ASP A 32 1.29 -5.48 -49.16
N SER A 33 0.58 -4.72 -48.37
CA SER A 33 0.89 -3.32 -48.16
C SER A 33 1.12 -3.12 -46.65
N PRO A 34 2.25 -2.52 -46.26
CA PRO A 34 2.43 -2.12 -44.87
C PRO A 34 1.33 -1.10 -44.57
N ARG A 35 0.34 -1.52 -43.77
CA ARG A 35 -0.62 -0.57 -43.20
C ARG A 35 0.16 0.39 -42.32
N GLN A 36 0.55 1.51 -42.89
CA GLN A 36 0.78 2.71 -42.13
C GLN A 36 -0.50 3.00 -41.35
N TYR A 37 -0.55 2.61 -40.10
CA TYR A 37 -1.50 3.19 -39.17
C TYR A 37 -1.13 4.66 -39.09
N LEU A 38 -1.76 5.50 -39.91
CA LEU A 38 -1.85 6.91 -39.68
C LEU A 38 -2.40 7.07 -38.26
N LEU A 39 -1.55 7.35 -37.33
CA LEU A 39 -1.91 7.97 -36.06
C LEU A 39 -2.53 9.31 -36.46
N ALA A 40 -3.87 9.32 -36.61
CA ALA A 40 -4.61 10.56 -36.73
C ALA A 40 -4.19 11.42 -35.56
N GLY A 41 -3.58 12.58 -35.87
CA GLY A 41 -2.92 13.46 -34.95
C GLY A 41 -3.74 13.73 -33.70
N TYR A 42 -3.31 13.14 -32.63
CA TYR A 42 -3.41 13.81 -31.34
C TYR A 42 -2.24 14.78 -31.32
N ASP A 43 -2.49 16.00 -31.76
CA ASP A 43 -1.65 17.14 -31.42
C ASP A 43 -1.64 17.25 -29.91
N LEU A 44 -0.68 16.59 -29.29
CA LEU A 44 -0.32 16.88 -27.91
C LEU A 44 0.06 18.36 -27.88
N PRO A 45 -0.56 19.17 -27.02
CA PRO A 45 -0.24 20.57 -26.92
C PRO A 45 1.27 20.74 -26.87
N SER A 46 1.82 21.69 -27.63
CA SER A 46 3.26 21.96 -27.76
C SER A 46 4.02 22.24 -26.45
N LYS A 47 3.31 22.24 -25.34
CA LYS A 47 3.88 22.27 -23.97
C LYS A 47 4.59 20.97 -23.57
N TYR A 48 4.40 19.89 -24.32
CA TYR A 48 5.08 18.61 -24.06
C TYR A 48 6.22 18.30 -25.04
N SER A 49 6.46 19.19 -25.99
CA SER A 49 7.60 19.09 -26.88
C SER A 49 8.84 19.69 -26.22
N GLY A 50 9.68 18.85 -25.67
CA GLY A 50 11.05 19.20 -25.34
C GLY A 50 11.29 19.78 -23.98
N LYS A 51 11.18 18.97 -23.02
CA LYS A 51 11.85 18.82 -21.72
C LYS A 51 10.97 17.90 -20.92
N SER A 52 11.51 16.77 -20.48
CA SER A 52 10.80 15.78 -19.71
C SER A 52 9.83 16.44 -18.72
N GLY A 53 8.54 16.36 -19.01
CA GLY A 53 7.49 16.86 -18.11
C GLY A 53 7.23 15.90 -16.95
N SER A 54 8.28 15.22 -16.47
CA SER A 54 8.25 14.57 -15.20
C SER A 54 8.16 15.67 -14.14
N PRO A 55 7.23 15.62 -13.19
CA PRO A 55 7.24 16.49 -12.02
C PRO A 55 8.51 16.31 -11.18
N TYR A 56 9.32 15.31 -11.50
CA TYR A 56 10.60 15.01 -10.89
C TYR A 56 11.71 15.76 -11.60
N LYS A 57 12.38 16.66 -10.87
CA LYS A 57 13.57 17.35 -11.41
C LYS A 57 14.67 16.34 -11.68
N PRO A 58 15.40 16.46 -12.82
CA PRO A 58 16.48 15.53 -13.13
C PRO A 58 17.70 15.83 -12.26
N GLY A 59 17.97 15.00 -11.27
CA GLY A 59 19.14 15.09 -10.41
C GLY A 59 19.80 13.72 -10.25
N PHE A 60 19.10 12.78 -9.71
CA PHE A 60 19.57 11.41 -9.63
C PHE A 60 19.10 10.67 -10.88
N ARG A 61 20.02 10.41 -11.81
CA ARG A 61 19.72 9.59 -13.00
C ARG A 61 19.91 8.12 -12.64
N ASP A 62 18.82 7.50 -12.23
CA ASP A 62 18.73 6.06 -12.26
C ASP A 62 19.18 5.57 -13.65
N PRO A 63 20.14 4.66 -13.76
CA PRO A 63 20.54 4.05 -15.02
C PRO A 63 19.36 3.53 -15.86
N TYR A 64 18.27 3.14 -15.19
CA TYR A 64 17.03 2.70 -15.82
C TYR A 64 16.24 3.82 -16.46
N ASP A 65 16.29 5.05 -15.93
CA ASP A 65 15.57 6.20 -16.51
C ASP A 65 16.07 6.54 -17.92
N LYS A 66 17.35 6.44 -18.17
CA LYS A 66 17.91 6.63 -19.52
C LYS A 66 17.36 5.59 -20.51
N ALA A 67 17.24 4.33 -20.06
CA ALA A 67 16.72 3.26 -20.87
C ALA A 67 15.25 3.47 -21.23
N VAL A 68 14.42 3.94 -20.26
CA VAL A 68 13.00 4.23 -20.48
C VAL A 68 12.80 5.48 -21.30
N ASP A 69 13.62 6.52 -21.12
CA ASP A 69 13.52 7.76 -21.89
C ASP A 69 13.88 7.57 -23.38
N SER A 70 14.79 6.65 -23.70
CA SER A 70 15.13 6.29 -25.07
C SER A 70 14.03 5.52 -25.82
N VAL A 71 13.10 4.90 -25.12
CA VAL A 71 11.94 4.18 -25.73
C VAL A 71 11.01 5.10 -26.52
N GLY A 72 11.09 6.42 -26.33
CA GLY A 72 10.25 7.37 -27.06
C GLY A 72 10.69 7.67 -28.49
N GLU A 73 11.93 7.30 -28.87
CA GLU A 73 12.50 7.60 -30.17
C GLU A 73 12.42 6.44 -31.18
N GLY A 74 12.10 5.24 -30.68
CA GLY A 74 11.90 4.04 -31.48
C GLY A 74 10.79 3.17 -30.90
N LEU A 75 10.19 2.35 -31.74
CA LEU A 75 9.13 1.42 -31.34
C LEU A 75 9.68 0.09 -30.83
N ASP A 76 11.01 -0.07 -30.84
CA ASP A 76 11.66 -1.32 -30.47
C ASP A 76 11.75 -1.46 -28.96
N PRO A 77 11.42 -2.62 -28.39
CA PRO A 77 11.59 -2.88 -26.98
C PRO A 77 13.06 -2.80 -26.61
N LEU A 78 13.33 -2.25 -25.41
CA LEU A 78 14.68 -2.21 -24.89
C LEU A 78 15.16 -3.63 -24.55
N PRO A 79 16.44 -3.95 -24.84
CA PRO A 79 16.99 -5.23 -24.43
C PRO A 79 17.12 -5.29 -22.90
N TYR A 80 16.89 -6.47 -22.33
CA TYR A 80 17.36 -6.76 -20.99
C TYR A 80 18.88 -6.56 -20.89
N ARG A 81 19.41 -6.39 -19.68
CA ARG A 81 20.86 -6.29 -19.46
C ARG A 81 21.65 -7.46 -20.03
N ASN A 82 21.04 -8.64 -20.06
CA ASN A 82 21.61 -9.85 -20.68
C ASN A 82 21.47 -9.90 -22.22
N GLY A 83 20.97 -8.85 -22.85
CA GLY A 83 20.77 -8.77 -24.29
C GLY A 83 19.54 -9.48 -24.84
N LEU A 84 18.69 -10.08 -23.99
CA LEU A 84 17.52 -10.84 -24.45
C LEU A 84 16.35 -9.96 -24.89
N GLY A 85 16.25 -8.73 -24.40
CA GLY A 85 15.20 -7.80 -24.75
C GLY A 85 13.80 -8.21 -24.32
N THR A 86 12.90 -7.25 -24.25
CA THR A 86 11.47 -7.49 -24.06
C THR A 86 10.73 -7.35 -25.37
N SER A 87 9.71 -8.18 -25.60
CA SER A 87 8.81 -8.01 -26.73
C SER A 87 7.60 -7.20 -26.28
N VAL A 88 7.50 -5.96 -26.73
CA VAL A 88 6.34 -5.13 -26.48
C VAL A 88 5.78 -4.66 -27.81
N LEU A 89 4.50 -4.93 -28.01
CA LEU A 89 3.75 -4.42 -29.16
C LEU A 89 3.12 -3.09 -28.72
N GLY A 90 3.61 -1.96 -29.28
CA GLY A 90 3.14 -0.61 -28.92
C GLY A 90 1.67 -0.38 -29.20
N PRO A 91 1.04 0.70 -28.73
CA PRO A 91 1.63 1.84 -28.04
C PRO A 91 2.06 1.51 -26.62
N TRP A 92 3.09 2.23 -26.16
CA TRP A 92 3.80 1.97 -24.92
C TRP A 92 3.31 2.87 -23.78
N ASN A 93 2.97 2.32 -22.62
CA ASN A 93 2.69 3.10 -21.42
C ASN A 93 4.00 3.39 -20.68
N ARG A 94 4.63 4.52 -20.99
CA ARG A 94 5.95 4.91 -20.48
C ARG A 94 5.99 5.06 -18.96
N ASP A 95 4.93 5.62 -18.36
CA ASP A 95 4.87 5.80 -16.91
C ASP A 95 4.81 4.46 -16.18
N ARG A 96 4.06 3.51 -16.72
CA ARG A 96 4.02 2.14 -16.19
C ARG A 96 5.35 1.39 -16.39
N SER A 97 6.01 1.62 -17.51
CA SER A 97 7.33 1.03 -17.75
C SER A 97 8.37 1.54 -16.76
N ARG A 98 8.34 2.84 -16.41
CA ARG A 98 9.21 3.41 -15.38
C ARG A 98 8.96 2.83 -13.99
N GLN A 99 7.72 2.47 -13.68
CA GLN A 99 7.33 1.87 -12.41
C GLN A 99 7.53 0.35 -12.34
N ASN A 100 7.82 -0.28 -13.46
CA ASN A 100 7.98 -1.72 -13.56
C ASN A 100 9.27 -2.08 -14.32
N PRO A 101 10.41 -2.16 -13.63
CA PRO A 101 11.70 -2.51 -14.23
C PRO A 101 11.68 -3.84 -15.00
N ASP A 102 10.89 -4.83 -14.58
CA ASP A 102 10.73 -6.10 -15.28
C ASP A 102 10.26 -5.94 -16.72
N LEU A 103 9.44 -4.93 -17.00
CA LEU A 103 8.93 -4.70 -18.34
C LEU A 103 10.02 -4.15 -19.28
N VAL A 104 10.96 -3.39 -18.74
CA VAL A 104 11.93 -2.63 -19.53
C VAL A 104 13.33 -3.21 -19.37
N ARG A 105 13.91 -3.09 -18.19
CA ARG A 105 15.30 -3.44 -17.92
C ARG A 105 15.49 -3.79 -16.44
N PRO A 106 15.08 -4.98 -16.00
CA PRO A 106 15.23 -5.36 -14.60
C PRO A 106 16.71 -5.43 -14.21
N PRO A 107 17.06 -5.27 -12.93
CA PRO A 107 18.39 -5.60 -12.45
C PRO A 107 18.79 -7.03 -12.83
N SER A 108 20.08 -7.26 -13.10
CA SER A 108 20.58 -8.60 -13.41
C SER A 108 20.39 -9.60 -12.26
N THR A 109 20.11 -9.12 -11.07
CA THR A 109 19.80 -9.90 -9.87
C THR A 109 18.34 -10.33 -9.77
N ASP A 110 17.44 -9.72 -10.55
CA ASP A 110 16.05 -10.18 -10.61
C ASP A 110 15.99 -11.55 -11.30
N HIS A 111 15.33 -12.51 -10.64
CA HIS A 111 15.27 -13.89 -11.10
C HIS A 111 14.00 -14.58 -10.57
N GLY A 112 13.55 -15.61 -11.30
CA GLY A 112 12.41 -16.41 -10.90
C GLY A 112 11.06 -15.78 -11.26
N ASN A 113 10.02 -16.15 -10.54
CA ASN A 113 8.64 -15.75 -10.84
C ASN A 113 7.93 -15.29 -9.56
N LEU A 114 8.33 -14.15 -9.04
CA LEU A 114 7.66 -13.51 -7.92
C LEU A 114 6.36 -12.85 -8.39
N ASN A 115 5.27 -13.04 -7.65
CA ASN A 115 4.00 -12.40 -7.94
C ASN A 115 4.12 -10.87 -7.92
N ASN A 116 3.15 -10.18 -8.51
CA ASN A 116 3.05 -8.73 -8.38
C ASN A 116 2.80 -8.34 -6.91
N MET A 117 3.64 -7.48 -6.40
CA MET A 117 3.59 -6.97 -5.01
C MET A 117 3.40 -5.46 -4.96
N ARG A 118 2.92 -4.87 -6.05
CA ARG A 118 2.71 -3.43 -6.17
C ARG A 118 1.34 -3.12 -6.75
N TRP A 119 0.68 -2.11 -6.21
CA TRP A 119 -0.55 -1.52 -6.73
C TRP A 119 -0.50 0.00 -6.63
N SER A 120 -1.23 0.71 -7.47
CA SER A 120 -1.41 2.15 -7.35
C SER A 120 -2.86 2.47 -7.03
N PHE A 121 -3.12 3.31 -6.04
CA PHE A 121 -4.47 3.83 -5.80
C PHE A 121 -5.04 4.60 -7.01
N ALA A 122 -4.18 5.06 -7.92
CA ALA A 122 -4.62 5.65 -9.18
C ALA A 122 -5.37 4.67 -10.10
N ASP A 123 -5.15 3.36 -9.90
CA ASP A 123 -5.82 2.30 -10.65
C ASP A 123 -7.05 1.74 -9.92
N SER A 124 -7.28 2.14 -8.68
CA SER A 124 -8.45 1.72 -7.90
C SER A 124 -9.71 2.45 -8.37
N HIS A 125 -10.85 1.73 -8.36
CA HIS A 125 -12.13 2.38 -8.57
C HIS A 125 -12.37 3.44 -7.50
N VAL A 126 -12.88 4.61 -7.92
CA VAL A 126 -13.23 5.71 -7.01
C VAL A 126 -14.73 5.78 -6.87
N ARG A 127 -15.25 5.62 -5.65
CA ARG A 127 -16.61 5.95 -5.29
C ARG A 127 -16.66 7.44 -4.95
N ILE A 128 -17.45 8.21 -5.68
CA ILE A 128 -17.60 9.66 -5.49
C ILE A 128 -18.97 9.93 -4.91
N GLU A 129 -19.00 10.68 -3.82
CA GLU A 129 -20.21 11.12 -3.11
C GLU A 129 -20.24 12.64 -2.98
N GLU A 130 -21.37 13.21 -2.50
CA GLU A 130 -21.46 14.63 -2.26
C GLU A 130 -20.55 15.06 -1.10
N GLY A 131 -19.45 15.75 -1.46
CA GLY A 131 -18.47 16.28 -0.50
C GLY A 131 -17.34 15.32 -0.13
N GLY A 132 -17.17 14.20 -0.85
CA GLY A 132 -16.06 13.31 -0.58
C GLY A 132 -15.94 12.19 -1.60
N TRP A 133 -14.91 11.39 -1.42
CA TRP A 133 -14.66 10.19 -2.22
C TRP A 133 -13.88 9.15 -1.42
N THR A 134 -13.95 7.93 -1.90
CA THR A 134 -13.18 6.80 -1.37
C THR A 134 -12.68 5.92 -2.50
N ARG A 135 -11.54 5.26 -2.28
CA ARG A 135 -10.97 4.23 -3.13
C ARG A 135 -10.25 3.21 -2.28
N GLN A 136 -10.27 1.97 -2.69
CA GLN A 136 -9.74 0.87 -1.87
C GLN A 136 -8.66 0.07 -2.61
N THR A 137 -7.82 -0.61 -1.84
CA THR A 137 -6.92 -1.67 -2.27
C THR A 137 -7.08 -2.85 -1.33
N THR A 138 -7.61 -3.93 -1.86
CA THR A 138 -7.91 -5.17 -1.14
C THR A 138 -7.24 -6.34 -1.85
N VAL A 139 -7.46 -7.55 -1.40
CA VAL A 139 -7.01 -8.75 -2.11
C VAL A 139 -7.55 -8.85 -3.55
N ARG A 140 -8.59 -8.09 -3.90
CA ARG A 140 -9.13 -8.05 -5.28
C ARG A 140 -8.23 -7.27 -6.23
N GLU A 141 -7.67 -6.14 -5.76
CA GLU A 141 -6.77 -5.29 -6.53
C GLU A 141 -5.33 -5.80 -6.44
N LEU A 142 -4.89 -6.22 -5.26
CA LEU A 142 -3.55 -6.72 -4.98
C LEU A 142 -3.64 -8.10 -4.31
N GLY A 143 -3.66 -9.15 -5.11
CA GLY A 143 -3.91 -10.53 -4.65
C GLY A 143 -2.93 -11.08 -3.61
N THR A 144 -1.78 -10.43 -3.42
CA THR A 144 -0.80 -10.74 -2.37
C THR A 144 -1.12 -10.09 -1.03
N SER A 145 -2.00 -9.08 -0.98
CA SER A 145 -2.37 -8.36 0.25
C SER A 145 -3.48 -9.10 1.02
N VAL A 146 -3.14 -10.26 1.57
CA VAL A 146 -4.10 -11.14 2.23
C VAL A 146 -4.36 -10.78 3.69
N GLU A 147 -3.41 -10.14 4.35
CA GLU A 147 -3.49 -9.80 5.77
C GLU A 147 -4.12 -8.42 6.02
N LEU A 148 -3.91 -7.47 5.11
CA LEU A 148 -4.37 -6.10 5.24
C LEU A 148 -5.08 -5.62 3.98
N ALA A 149 -6.08 -4.77 4.17
CA ALA A 149 -6.70 -3.97 3.11
C ALA A 149 -6.59 -2.49 3.46
N ALA A 150 -6.67 -1.62 2.47
CA ALA A 150 -6.59 -0.19 2.67
C ALA A 150 -7.69 0.57 1.92
N VAL A 151 -8.09 1.69 2.51
CA VAL A 151 -8.98 2.67 1.90
C VAL A 151 -8.35 4.05 2.01
N ASN A 152 -8.24 4.75 0.91
CA ASN A 152 -7.91 6.17 0.91
C ASN A 152 -9.21 6.95 0.76
N MET A 153 -9.49 7.83 1.71
CA MET A 153 -10.73 8.60 1.78
C MET A 153 -10.47 10.09 1.93
N ARG A 154 -11.34 10.88 1.30
CA ARG A 154 -11.39 12.33 1.44
C ARG A 154 -12.78 12.79 1.85
N LEU A 155 -12.83 13.68 2.82
CA LEU A 155 -14.03 14.37 3.27
C LEU A 155 -13.80 15.87 3.19
N ASP A 156 -14.70 16.59 2.50
CA ASP A 156 -14.69 18.04 2.50
C ASP A 156 -15.13 18.63 3.84
N LYS A 157 -15.06 19.95 3.98
CA LYS A 157 -15.45 20.67 5.19
C LYS A 157 -16.88 20.35 5.62
N GLY A 158 -17.06 19.85 6.84
CA GLY A 158 -18.37 19.53 7.42
C GLY A 158 -18.98 18.22 6.93
N VAL A 159 -18.36 17.56 5.96
CA VAL A 159 -18.82 16.28 5.41
C VAL A 159 -18.57 15.16 6.41
N ILE A 160 -19.55 14.25 6.51
CA ILE A 160 -19.54 13.15 7.47
C ILE A 160 -19.44 11.83 6.71
N ARG A 161 -18.46 10.99 7.10
CA ARG A 161 -18.55 9.56 6.93
C ARG A 161 -19.51 9.02 7.96
N GLU A 162 -20.60 8.44 7.51
CA GLU A 162 -21.75 8.07 8.31
C GLU A 162 -21.41 7.21 9.53
N LEU A 163 -22.23 7.27 10.59
CA LEU A 163 -22.15 6.38 11.75
C LEU A 163 -22.26 4.93 11.29
N HIS A 164 -21.23 4.15 11.59
CA HIS A 164 -21.08 2.78 11.10
C HIS A 164 -20.22 1.93 12.02
N TRP A 165 -20.17 0.65 11.73
CA TRP A 165 -19.21 -0.31 12.32
C TRP A 165 -18.93 -1.43 11.32
N HIS A 166 -17.87 -2.15 11.53
CA HIS A 166 -17.45 -3.30 10.72
C HIS A 166 -16.78 -4.36 11.60
N LYS A 167 -16.64 -5.56 11.09
CA LYS A 167 -16.06 -6.69 11.82
C LYS A 167 -14.53 -6.60 11.94
N GLU A 168 -13.87 -5.91 11.02
CA GLU A 168 -12.44 -5.66 11.03
C GLU A 168 -12.09 -4.55 12.02
N ALA A 169 -10.88 -4.59 12.58
CA ALA A 169 -10.31 -3.43 13.24
C ALA A 169 -9.88 -2.40 12.17
N GLU A 170 -10.02 -1.12 12.48
CA GLU A 170 -9.62 0.00 11.64
C GLU A 170 -8.47 0.76 12.30
N TRP A 171 -7.36 0.87 11.59
CA TRP A 171 -6.26 1.77 11.88
C TRP A 171 -6.22 2.85 10.82
N ALA A 172 -5.87 4.08 11.17
CA ALA A 172 -5.82 5.16 10.20
C ALA A 172 -4.70 6.16 10.46
N PHE A 173 -4.26 6.81 9.37
CA PHE A 173 -3.29 7.89 9.37
C PHE A 173 -3.83 9.09 8.61
N VAL A 174 -3.84 10.28 9.23
CA VAL A 174 -4.25 11.52 8.57
C VAL A 174 -3.14 12.00 7.64
N LEU A 175 -3.41 11.98 6.34
CA LEU A 175 -2.46 12.41 5.29
C LEU A 175 -2.45 13.93 5.13
N ASP A 176 -3.62 14.56 5.18
CA ASP A 176 -3.77 16.02 5.04
C ASP A 176 -5.04 16.53 5.73
N GLY A 177 -5.03 17.79 6.13
CA GLY A 177 -6.17 18.45 6.75
C GLY A 177 -6.43 18.04 8.19
N GLN A 178 -7.70 18.09 8.59
CA GLN A 178 -8.17 17.80 9.94
C GLN A 178 -9.47 17.01 9.93
N VAL A 179 -9.62 16.08 10.87
CA VAL A 179 -10.79 15.22 11.01
C VAL A 179 -11.24 15.14 12.47
N ARG A 180 -12.54 15.24 12.72
CA ARG A 180 -13.17 14.87 13.99
C ARG A 180 -13.52 13.40 13.95
N VAL A 181 -13.07 12.66 14.94
CA VAL A 181 -13.42 11.26 15.13
C VAL A 181 -14.31 11.09 16.34
N THR A 182 -15.35 10.27 16.23
CA THR A 182 -16.22 9.89 17.35
C THR A 182 -16.33 8.38 17.42
N ALA A 183 -16.37 7.83 18.63
CA ALA A 183 -16.54 6.40 18.86
C ALA A 183 -17.25 6.12 20.19
N ILE A 184 -17.79 4.92 20.32
CA ILE A 184 -18.35 4.41 21.58
C ILE A 184 -17.58 3.15 21.95
N ASP A 185 -16.98 3.13 23.15
CA ASP A 185 -16.29 1.93 23.64
C ASP A 185 -17.25 0.83 24.10
N TYR A 186 -16.72 -0.37 24.35
CA TYR A 186 -17.53 -1.52 24.76
C TYR A 186 -18.27 -1.35 26.11
N GLU A 187 -17.86 -0.37 26.94
CA GLU A 187 -18.51 -0.02 28.20
C GLU A 187 -19.58 1.07 28.02
N GLY A 188 -19.82 1.54 26.78
CA GLY A 188 -20.75 2.59 26.41
C GLY A 188 -20.21 4.00 26.71
N GLY A 189 -18.90 4.14 26.85
CA GLY A 189 -18.24 5.44 26.99
C GLY A 189 -18.05 6.13 25.65
N ASN A 190 -18.42 7.42 25.55
CA ASN A 190 -18.19 8.20 24.33
C ASN A 190 -16.75 8.69 24.23
N PHE A 191 -16.24 8.72 23.01
CA PHE A 191 -14.97 9.30 22.63
C PHE A 191 -15.18 10.31 21.50
N ILE A 192 -14.51 11.45 21.59
CA ILE A 192 -14.47 12.47 20.56
C ILE A 192 -13.12 13.18 20.61
N ASP A 193 -12.47 13.35 19.47
CA ASP A 193 -11.21 14.08 19.35
C ASP A 193 -11.03 14.64 17.92
N ASP A 194 -10.23 15.70 17.81
CA ASP A 194 -9.84 16.33 16.55
C ASP A 194 -8.40 15.99 16.21
N LEU A 195 -8.20 15.39 15.05
CA LEU A 195 -6.91 14.93 14.56
C LEU A 195 -6.47 15.73 13.34
N LYS A 196 -5.16 15.85 13.16
CA LYS A 196 -4.49 16.53 12.05
C LYS A 196 -3.48 15.62 11.38
N ARG A 197 -2.88 16.10 10.29
CA ARG A 197 -1.83 15.35 9.57
C ARG A 197 -0.81 14.73 10.53
N GLY A 198 -0.60 13.42 10.37
CA GLY A 198 0.33 12.62 11.16
C GLY A 198 -0.22 12.04 12.45
N ASP A 199 -1.47 12.35 12.79
CA ASP A 199 -2.17 11.70 13.89
C ASP A 199 -2.80 10.38 13.41
N LEU A 200 -2.96 9.44 14.34
CA LEU A 200 -3.54 8.11 14.12
C LEU A 200 -4.82 7.95 14.94
N TRP A 201 -5.71 7.09 14.44
CA TRP A 201 -6.72 6.44 15.28
C TRP A 201 -6.73 4.94 15.07
N TYR A 202 -7.28 4.23 16.05
CA TYR A 202 -7.51 2.79 15.97
C TYR A 202 -8.84 2.44 16.62
N PHE A 203 -9.73 1.85 15.85
CA PHE A 203 -11.00 1.32 16.32
C PHE A 203 -10.96 -0.21 16.31
N PRO A 204 -11.03 -0.87 17.49
CA PRO A 204 -11.20 -2.32 17.54
C PRO A 204 -12.44 -2.79 16.79
N SER A 205 -12.44 -4.06 16.37
CA SER A 205 -13.55 -4.72 15.70
C SER A 205 -14.90 -4.40 16.36
N GLY A 206 -15.90 -4.00 15.56
CA GLY A 206 -17.26 -3.75 15.99
C GLY A 206 -17.48 -2.45 16.79
N VAL A 207 -16.47 -1.63 17.00
CA VAL A 207 -16.63 -0.31 17.64
C VAL A 207 -17.39 0.63 16.71
N PRO A 208 -18.58 1.14 17.11
CA PRO A 208 -19.30 2.11 16.28
C PRO A 208 -18.61 3.46 16.32
N HIS A 209 -18.47 4.07 15.13
CA HIS A 209 -17.72 5.32 14.96
C HIS A 209 -18.25 6.16 13.79
N SER A 210 -17.76 7.38 13.71
CA SER A 210 -17.98 8.29 12.58
C SER A 210 -16.84 9.28 12.45
N LEU A 211 -16.69 9.83 11.23
CA LEU A 211 -15.63 10.76 10.88
C LEU A 211 -16.25 12.01 10.27
N GLN A 212 -15.70 13.19 10.56
CA GLN A 212 -16.16 14.44 9.97
C GLN A 212 -14.99 15.31 9.54
N GLY A 213 -14.99 15.77 8.29
CA GLY A 213 -14.01 16.70 7.76
C GLY A 213 -14.08 18.05 8.46
N LEU A 214 -12.94 18.55 8.93
CA LEU A 214 -12.78 19.84 9.58
C LEU A 214 -11.99 20.82 8.69
N GLY A 215 -11.93 22.09 9.16
CA GLY A 215 -11.14 23.14 8.48
C GLY A 215 -11.66 23.48 7.09
N ASP A 216 -11.00 24.41 6.42
CA ASP A 216 -11.48 24.93 5.12
C ASP A 216 -11.22 23.96 3.96
N ASN A 217 -10.21 23.09 4.09
CA ASN A 217 -9.83 22.12 3.06
C ASN A 217 -10.34 20.69 3.32
N GLY A 218 -11.07 20.46 4.43
CA GLY A 218 -11.48 19.11 4.81
C GLY A 218 -10.31 18.25 5.26
N THR A 219 -10.34 16.96 4.91
CA THR A 219 -9.31 15.98 5.32
C THR A 219 -9.13 14.89 4.29
N GLU A 220 -7.91 14.37 4.20
CA GLU A 220 -7.60 13.13 3.49
C GLU A 220 -6.84 12.19 4.43
N PHE A 221 -7.22 10.91 4.45
CA PHE A 221 -6.62 9.91 5.32
C PHE A 221 -6.56 8.55 4.67
N LEU A 222 -5.68 7.72 5.22
CA LEU A 222 -5.50 6.33 4.85
C LEU A 222 -6.07 5.46 5.99
N LEU A 223 -7.00 4.58 5.66
CA LEU A 223 -7.55 3.55 6.55
C LEU A 223 -6.87 2.22 6.24
N ILE A 224 -6.56 1.45 7.27
CA ILE A 224 -6.03 0.10 7.17
C ILE A 224 -6.92 -0.84 7.99
N PHE A 225 -7.33 -1.93 7.38
CA PHE A 225 -8.16 -2.97 7.96
C PHE A 225 -7.36 -4.27 8.10
N ASP A 226 -7.52 -4.95 9.21
CA ASP A 226 -6.77 -6.18 9.55
C ASP A 226 -7.29 -7.47 8.87
N ASP A 227 -7.88 -7.32 7.70
CA ASP A 227 -8.30 -8.42 6.81
C ASP A 227 -8.18 -7.96 5.34
N GLY A 228 -7.38 -8.63 4.53
CA GLY A 228 -7.23 -8.34 3.10
C GLY A 228 -8.53 -8.49 2.29
N ASN A 229 -9.52 -9.20 2.82
CA ASN A 229 -10.85 -9.36 2.22
C ASN A 229 -11.85 -8.26 2.64
N PHE A 230 -11.42 -7.26 3.39
CA PHE A 230 -12.28 -6.13 3.72
C PHE A 230 -12.99 -5.59 2.47
N SER A 231 -14.23 -5.15 2.66
CA SER A 231 -14.99 -4.48 1.61
C SER A 231 -15.86 -3.39 2.25
N GLU A 232 -15.79 -2.20 1.70
CA GLU A 232 -16.67 -1.09 2.09
C GLU A 232 -18.16 -1.44 1.97
N GLU A 233 -18.51 -2.32 1.02
CA GLU A 233 -19.87 -2.81 0.85
C GLU A 233 -20.35 -3.72 1.99
N SER A 234 -19.44 -4.20 2.84
CA SER A 234 -19.74 -5.05 4.01
C SER A 234 -19.81 -4.25 5.32
N THR A 235 -19.72 -2.93 5.25
CA THR A 235 -19.82 -2.03 6.39
C THR A 235 -21.28 -1.91 6.86
N PHE A 236 -21.51 -2.02 8.17
CA PHE A 236 -22.85 -1.85 8.78
C PHE A 236 -23.13 -0.37 9.00
N ILE A 237 -24.01 0.18 8.21
CA ILE A 237 -24.34 1.61 8.16
C ILE A 237 -25.64 1.88 8.88
N LEU A 238 -25.68 2.91 9.73
CA LEU A 238 -26.83 3.22 10.58
C LEU A 238 -28.10 3.50 9.78
N SER A 239 -28.03 4.36 8.75
CA SER A 239 -29.22 4.73 7.97
C SER A 239 -29.78 3.53 7.21
N ASP A 240 -28.91 2.67 6.67
CA ASP A 240 -29.31 1.43 6.00
C ASP A 240 -29.98 0.45 6.95
N TRP A 241 -29.42 0.26 8.14
CA TRP A 241 -30.07 -0.56 9.18
C TRP A 241 -31.46 -0.06 9.55
N LEU A 242 -31.61 1.25 9.76
CA LEU A 242 -32.90 1.85 10.10
C LEU A 242 -33.89 1.76 8.93
N ALA A 243 -33.42 1.92 7.68
CA ALA A 243 -34.25 1.78 6.49
C ALA A 243 -34.84 0.36 6.34
N HIS A 244 -34.10 -0.66 6.76
CA HIS A 244 -34.51 -2.07 6.72
C HIS A 244 -35.11 -2.58 8.03
N THR A 245 -35.42 -1.68 8.99
CA THR A 245 -36.10 -2.00 10.25
C THR A 245 -37.55 -1.50 10.24
N PRO A 246 -38.56 -2.35 10.56
CA PRO A 246 -39.93 -1.87 10.64
C PRO A 246 -40.09 -0.69 11.58
N LYS A 247 -40.77 0.39 11.17
CA LYS A 247 -40.94 1.62 11.98
C LYS A 247 -41.58 1.34 13.34
N SER A 248 -42.46 0.32 13.44
CA SER A 248 -43.03 -0.11 14.71
C SER A 248 -42.00 -0.70 15.69
N VAL A 249 -40.92 -1.32 15.17
CA VAL A 249 -39.79 -1.82 15.98
C VAL A 249 -38.96 -0.65 16.46
N ILE A 250 -38.63 0.29 15.56
CA ILE A 250 -37.89 1.51 15.89
C ILE A 250 -38.64 2.30 16.98
N SER A 251 -39.96 2.52 16.81
CA SER A 251 -40.82 3.17 17.79
C SER A 251 -40.77 2.50 19.18
N LYS A 252 -40.83 1.19 19.23
CA LYS A 252 -40.73 0.43 20.49
C LYS A 252 -39.32 0.56 21.11
N ASN A 253 -38.29 0.52 20.31
CA ASN A 253 -36.90 0.60 20.77
C ASN A 253 -36.61 1.94 21.45
N PHE A 254 -37.08 3.05 20.84
CA PHE A 254 -36.84 4.40 21.35
C PHE A 254 -37.99 4.91 22.28
N ASN A 255 -39.08 4.18 22.40
CA ASN A 255 -40.28 4.59 23.13
C ASN A 255 -40.85 5.93 22.63
N LEU A 256 -40.91 6.11 21.32
CA LEU A 256 -41.41 7.29 20.63
C LEU A 256 -42.48 6.92 19.60
N ALA A 257 -43.38 7.86 19.30
CA ALA A 257 -44.43 7.66 18.31
C ALA A 257 -43.85 7.46 16.89
N PRO A 258 -44.48 6.60 16.06
CA PRO A 258 -43.95 6.26 14.70
C PRO A 258 -43.73 7.48 13.80
N GLU A 259 -44.51 8.54 13.98
CA GLU A 259 -44.45 9.78 13.19
C GLU A 259 -43.12 10.51 13.34
N VAL A 260 -42.40 10.32 14.47
CA VAL A 260 -41.07 10.87 14.71
C VAL A 260 -40.08 10.32 13.71
N PHE A 261 -40.31 9.11 13.23
CA PHE A 261 -39.43 8.37 12.30
C PHE A 261 -39.93 8.45 10.84
N ALA A 262 -40.90 9.33 10.53
CA ALA A 262 -41.49 9.38 9.19
C ALA A 262 -40.48 9.71 8.08
N HIS A 263 -39.49 10.53 8.39
CA HIS A 263 -38.49 11.06 7.44
C HIS A 263 -37.07 10.53 7.67
N LEU A 264 -36.94 9.34 8.26
CA LEU A 264 -35.64 8.65 8.26
C LEU A 264 -35.17 8.38 6.82
N PRO A 265 -33.87 8.37 6.55
CA PRO A 265 -33.34 7.98 5.26
C PRO A 265 -33.90 6.62 4.81
N GLU A 266 -34.13 6.47 3.50
CA GLU A 266 -34.67 5.24 2.89
C GLU A 266 -33.55 4.23 2.53
N GLY A 267 -32.30 4.58 2.73
CA GLY A 267 -31.10 3.76 2.49
C GLY A 267 -29.84 4.42 3.04
N GLU A 268 -28.70 3.86 2.73
CA GLU A 268 -27.40 4.37 3.16
C GLU A 268 -27.16 5.81 2.69
N LYS A 269 -26.51 6.59 3.54
CA LYS A 269 -25.99 7.92 3.18
C LYS A 269 -24.49 7.87 2.86
N TYR A 270 -23.78 6.96 3.46
CA TYR A 270 -22.37 6.66 3.29
C TYR A 270 -21.44 7.85 3.59
N ILE A 271 -21.33 8.82 2.69
CA ILE A 271 -20.69 10.13 2.86
C ILE A 271 -21.71 11.20 2.52
N PHE A 272 -21.90 12.18 3.39
CA PHE A 272 -22.90 13.21 3.17
C PHE A 272 -22.52 14.54 3.82
N GLN A 273 -23.03 15.64 3.27
CA GLN A 273 -22.85 16.97 3.85
C GLN A 273 -23.58 17.08 5.18
N GLY A 274 -22.82 17.36 6.24
CA GLY A 274 -23.33 17.70 7.57
C GLY A 274 -23.21 19.20 7.87
N THR A 275 -23.67 19.58 9.07
CA THR A 275 -23.42 20.92 9.62
C THR A 275 -21.95 21.00 10.03
N GLN A 276 -21.32 22.16 9.79
CA GLN A 276 -19.98 22.42 10.29
C GLN A 276 -19.97 22.29 11.81
N PRO A 277 -19.12 21.45 12.40
CA PRO A 277 -19.09 21.27 13.85
C PRO A 277 -18.51 22.52 14.55
N GLY A 278 -18.98 22.75 15.78
CA GLY A 278 -18.43 23.72 16.71
C GLY A 278 -17.16 23.22 17.41
N GLU A 279 -16.80 23.94 18.47
CA GLU A 279 -15.69 23.49 19.33
C GLU A 279 -16.01 22.15 19.98
N ILE A 280 -14.98 21.32 20.16
CA ILE A 280 -15.12 19.93 20.65
C ILE A 280 -15.88 19.83 21.97
N ASP A 281 -15.70 20.83 22.87
CA ASP A 281 -16.37 20.84 24.18
C ASP A 281 -17.88 21.12 24.08
N GLU A 282 -18.34 21.81 23.02
CA GLU A 282 -19.74 22.08 22.73
C GLU A 282 -20.45 20.87 22.10
N GLU A 283 -19.69 20.02 21.42
CA GLU A 283 -20.20 18.84 20.71
C GLU A 283 -20.27 17.58 21.61
N LYS A 284 -19.65 17.61 22.78
CA LYS A 284 -19.67 16.48 23.70
C LYS A 284 -21.10 16.17 24.18
N PRO A 285 -21.53 14.91 24.11
CA PRO A 285 -22.82 14.52 24.67
C PRO A 285 -22.92 14.90 26.15
N THR A 286 -24.04 15.54 26.54
CA THR A 286 -24.25 16.03 27.91
C THR A 286 -25.45 15.36 28.61
N GLY A 287 -26.06 14.34 28.01
CA GLY A 287 -27.23 13.63 28.52
C GLY A 287 -26.99 12.97 29.89
N LYS A 288 -28.08 12.80 30.65
CA LYS A 288 -28.04 12.07 31.92
C LYS A 288 -27.64 10.60 31.67
N GLY A 289 -26.52 10.17 32.23
CA GLY A 289 -25.98 8.82 32.04
C GLY A 289 -24.89 8.73 30.98
N VAL A 290 -24.56 9.84 30.30
CA VAL A 290 -23.39 9.90 29.42
C VAL A 290 -22.11 9.62 30.18
N LYS A 291 -21.28 8.74 29.66
CA LYS A 291 -19.95 8.39 30.21
C LYS A 291 -18.89 8.76 29.19
N LYS A 292 -17.76 9.27 29.66
CA LYS A 292 -16.56 9.43 28.84
C LYS A 292 -15.86 8.08 28.71
N SER A 293 -15.40 7.72 27.52
CA SER A 293 -14.57 6.56 27.31
C SER A 293 -13.27 6.64 28.14
N LYS A 294 -12.85 5.49 28.67
CA LYS A 294 -11.54 5.32 29.30
C LYS A 294 -10.50 4.90 28.29
N THR A 295 -10.91 4.41 27.13
CA THR A 295 -10.04 4.02 26.03
C THR A 295 -9.65 5.27 25.25
N ASN A 296 -8.36 5.45 25.05
CA ASN A 296 -7.84 6.44 24.11
C ASN A 296 -7.68 5.76 22.74
N PHE A 297 -8.46 6.20 21.75
CA PHE A 297 -8.44 5.66 20.38
C PHE A 297 -7.49 6.40 19.45
N VAL A 298 -6.75 7.40 19.92
CA VAL A 298 -5.89 8.24 19.08
C VAL A 298 -4.46 8.24 19.55
N HIS A 299 -3.53 8.46 18.61
CA HIS A 299 -2.12 8.55 18.87
C HIS A 299 -1.47 9.57 17.94
N LYS A 300 -0.52 10.37 18.45
CA LYS A 300 0.15 11.43 17.69
C LYS A 300 1.51 10.94 17.20
N MET A 301 1.52 10.21 16.08
CA MET A 301 2.72 9.54 15.59
C MET A 301 3.84 10.50 15.24
N LEU A 302 3.56 11.61 14.57
CA LEU A 302 4.60 12.57 14.19
C LEU A 302 5.09 13.43 15.37
N ASP A 303 4.35 13.49 16.48
CA ASP A 303 4.81 14.15 17.71
C ASP A 303 5.77 13.25 18.53
N GLN A 304 5.92 11.96 18.18
CA GLN A 304 6.90 11.08 18.81
C GLN A 304 8.32 11.54 18.47
N LYS A 305 9.23 11.36 19.44
CA LYS A 305 10.65 11.50 19.15
C LYS A 305 11.09 10.41 18.17
N PRO A 306 11.66 10.79 17.00
CA PRO A 306 12.14 9.80 16.05
C PRO A 306 13.37 9.05 16.56
N ILE A 307 13.55 7.83 16.07
CA ILE A 307 14.84 7.15 16.02
C ILE A 307 15.60 7.81 14.88
N LEU A 308 16.72 8.44 15.20
CA LEU A 308 17.58 9.07 14.19
C LEU A 308 18.59 8.05 13.68
N THR A 309 18.80 8.06 12.36
CA THR A 309 19.68 7.18 11.62
C THR A 309 20.60 8.03 10.73
N SER A 310 21.65 7.44 10.14
CA SER A 310 22.53 8.19 9.26
C SER A 310 21.85 8.67 7.98
N GLY A 311 20.87 7.91 7.48
CA GLY A 311 20.13 8.20 6.24
C GLY A 311 18.72 8.73 6.41
N GLY A 312 18.24 8.97 7.67
CA GLY A 312 16.87 9.42 7.87
C GLY A 312 16.36 9.31 9.29
N GLU A 313 15.07 9.05 9.42
CA GLU A 313 14.42 8.89 10.72
C GLU A 313 13.26 7.89 10.67
N VAL A 314 13.02 7.20 11.77
CA VAL A 314 11.98 6.19 11.96
C VAL A 314 11.14 6.52 13.18
N ARG A 315 9.81 6.37 13.07
CA ARG A 315 8.88 6.39 14.20
C ARG A 315 8.05 5.13 14.19
N ILE A 316 8.08 4.38 15.29
CA ILE A 316 7.34 3.13 15.42
C ILE A 316 6.14 3.35 16.35
N THR A 317 4.97 2.88 15.92
CA THR A 317 3.75 2.85 16.72
C THR A 317 3.22 1.42 16.76
N ASP A 318 3.16 0.86 17.93
CA ASP A 318 2.67 -0.50 18.20
C ASP A 318 1.94 -0.57 19.55
N SER A 319 1.55 -1.74 20.00
CA SER A 319 0.79 -1.88 21.26
C SER A 319 1.53 -1.43 22.52
N LYS A 320 2.85 -1.17 22.45
CA LYS A 320 3.65 -0.68 23.58
C LYS A 320 3.42 0.80 23.84
N ASN A 321 3.27 1.61 22.79
CA ASN A 321 3.06 3.05 22.87
C ASN A 321 1.65 3.50 22.44
N PHE A 322 0.91 2.62 21.76
CA PHE A 322 -0.51 2.79 21.41
C PHE A 322 -1.32 1.54 21.83
N PRO A 323 -1.61 1.36 23.14
CA PRO A 323 -2.09 0.09 23.70
C PRO A 323 -3.43 -0.42 23.16
N VAL A 324 -4.27 0.42 22.57
CA VAL A 324 -5.53 0.01 21.97
C VAL A 324 -5.32 -0.69 20.64
N SER A 325 -4.24 -0.40 19.89
CA SER A 325 -3.89 -1.02 18.61
C SER A 325 -3.33 -2.42 18.85
N LYS A 326 -4.21 -3.42 18.83
CA LYS A 326 -3.85 -4.81 19.12
C LYS A 326 -3.56 -5.66 17.89
N THR A 327 -4.00 -5.23 16.73
CA THR A 327 -3.86 -6.01 15.50
C THR A 327 -3.07 -5.29 14.42
N VAL A 328 -2.69 -4.02 14.63
CA VAL A 328 -1.93 -3.24 13.66
C VAL A 328 -0.77 -2.52 14.35
N ALA A 329 0.43 -2.74 13.87
CA ALA A 329 1.63 -1.96 14.15
C ALA A 329 2.04 -1.19 12.89
N ALA A 330 2.74 -0.07 13.05
CA ALA A 330 3.19 0.73 11.93
C ALA A 330 4.53 1.41 12.21
N ALA A 331 5.30 1.66 11.15
CA ALA A 331 6.45 2.56 11.16
C ALA A 331 6.24 3.68 10.14
N HIS A 332 6.62 4.90 10.51
CA HIS A 332 6.71 6.05 9.62
C HIS A 332 8.18 6.35 9.37
N LEU A 333 8.58 6.38 8.11
CA LEU A 333 9.96 6.52 7.68
C LEU A 333 10.14 7.78 6.84
N ILE A 334 11.28 8.44 7.07
CA ILE A 334 11.85 9.45 6.17
C ILE A 334 13.21 8.94 5.72
N ILE A 335 13.38 8.69 4.41
CA ILE A 335 14.62 8.20 3.82
C ILE A 335 15.21 9.29 2.93
N GLN A 336 16.41 9.77 3.26
CA GLN A 336 17.07 10.84 2.51
C GLN A 336 17.48 10.38 1.11
N PRO A 337 17.66 11.29 0.12
CA PRO A 337 18.18 10.94 -1.19
C PRO A 337 19.49 10.15 -1.12
N GLY A 338 19.58 9.04 -1.86
CA GLY A 338 20.72 8.15 -1.86
C GLY A 338 20.86 7.25 -0.62
N ALA A 339 19.94 7.37 0.34
CA ALA A 339 19.92 6.49 1.50
C ALA A 339 19.13 5.21 1.23
N LEU A 340 19.40 4.21 2.05
CA LEU A 340 18.85 2.86 1.98
C LEU A 340 18.22 2.47 3.32
N ARG A 341 16.94 2.08 3.35
CA ARG A 341 16.40 1.24 4.43
C ARG A 341 17.09 -0.11 4.31
N GLU A 342 17.84 -0.49 5.34
CA GLU A 342 18.76 -1.63 5.30
C GLU A 342 18.11 -2.95 4.83
N MET A 343 18.95 -3.91 4.46
CA MET A 343 18.51 -5.28 4.14
C MET A 343 17.97 -5.96 5.41
N HIS A 344 16.71 -6.33 5.40
CA HIS A 344 16.03 -6.88 6.59
C HIS A 344 14.85 -7.77 6.19
N TRP A 345 14.18 -8.36 7.18
CA TRP A 345 12.91 -9.07 7.02
C TRP A 345 12.08 -9.02 8.30
N HIS A 346 10.75 -9.13 8.14
CA HIS A 346 9.79 -9.17 9.24
C HIS A 346 9.35 -10.61 9.50
N PRO A 347 9.54 -11.15 10.75
CA PRO A 347 9.22 -12.55 11.03
C PRO A 347 7.76 -12.81 11.39
N ASN A 348 7.02 -11.80 11.82
CA ASN A 348 5.72 -11.94 12.48
C ASN A 348 4.51 -11.51 11.64
N ALA A 349 4.70 -10.72 10.58
CA ALA A 349 3.62 -10.24 9.73
C ALA A 349 4.13 -9.94 8.31
N ASP A 350 3.21 -9.86 7.35
CA ASP A 350 3.46 -9.24 6.06
C ASP A 350 3.62 -7.73 6.26
N GLU A 351 4.48 -7.09 5.47
CA GLU A 351 4.64 -5.65 5.45
C GLU A 351 3.79 -5.06 4.34
N TRP A 352 2.95 -4.09 4.68
CA TRP A 352 2.15 -3.32 3.75
C TRP A 352 2.71 -1.89 3.70
N ASN A 353 3.09 -1.43 2.50
CA ASN A 353 3.74 -0.14 2.29
C ASN A 353 2.82 0.87 1.64
N PHE A 354 2.94 2.13 2.03
CA PHE A 354 2.31 3.26 1.35
C PHE A 354 3.31 4.41 1.17
N ILE A 355 3.50 4.83 -0.07
CA ILE A 355 4.39 5.95 -0.38
C ILE A 355 3.60 7.26 -0.34
N ILE A 356 3.96 8.13 0.61
CA ILE A 356 3.36 9.46 0.78
C ILE A 356 4.06 10.48 -0.11
N ARG A 357 5.39 10.40 -0.18
CA ARG A 357 6.23 11.33 -0.94
C ARG A 357 7.52 10.65 -1.39
N GLY A 358 8.16 11.20 -2.43
CA GLY A 358 9.43 10.72 -2.94
C GLY A 358 9.29 9.57 -3.92
N ARG A 359 10.41 8.92 -4.22
CA ARG A 359 10.48 7.82 -5.18
C ARG A 359 11.29 6.68 -4.59
N ALA A 360 10.67 5.55 -4.39
CA ALA A 360 11.28 4.38 -3.77
C ALA A 360 11.51 3.25 -4.79
N ARG A 361 12.59 2.50 -4.60
CA ARG A 361 12.82 1.20 -5.24
C ARG A 361 12.90 0.14 -4.15
N ILE A 362 12.08 -0.89 -4.26
CA ILE A 362 12.06 -2.01 -3.33
C ILE A 362 12.43 -3.27 -4.08
N THR A 363 13.50 -3.94 -3.62
CA THR A 363 13.87 -5.27 -4.10
C THR A 363 13.50 -6.30 -3.05
N ILE A 364 12.80 -7.34 -3.47
CA ILE A 364 12.29 -8.40 -2.61
C ILE A 364 12.93 -9.70 -3.01
N PHE A 365 13.51 -10.40 -2.04
CA PHE A 365 14.09 -11.72 -2.18
C PHE A 365 13.20 -12.77 -1.52
N ALA A 366 12.73 -13.72 -2.29
CA ALA A 366 12.13 -14.97 -1.82
C ALA A 366 13.15 -16.11 -1.87
N SER A 367 12.83 -17.25 -1.32
CA SER A 367 13.71 -18.44 -1.38
C SER A 367 13.95 -18.91 -2.82
N GLU A 368 14.89 -19.85 -3.00
CA GLU A 368 15.22 -20.50 -4.29
C GLU A 368 15.77 -19.56 -5.37
N GLY A 369 16.44 -18.47 -4.95
CA GLY A 369 17.04 -17.50 -5.85
C GLY A 369 16.04 -16.59 -6.54
N THR A 370 14.78 -16.56 -6.10
CA THR A 370 13.75 -15.69 -6.65
C THR A 370 13.89 -14.29 -6.08
N ALA A 371 14.04 -13.29 -6.94
CA ALA A 371 14.09 -11.88 -6.54
C ALA A 371 13.40 -10.99 -7.59
N ARG A 372 12.78 -9.92 -7.15
CA ARG A 372 12.13 -8.95 -8.03
C ARG A 372 12.16 -7.55 -7.47
N THR A 373 12.34 -6.59 -8.36
CA THR A 373 12.43 -5.15 -8.06
C THR A 373 11.21 -4.41 -8.57
N PHE A 374 10.71 -3.49 -7.76
CA PHE A 374 9.58 -2.62 -8.06
C PHE A 374 9.92 -1.17 -7.75
N ASP A 375 9.48 -0.24 -8.59
CA ASP A 375 9.57 1.19 -8.35
C ASP A 375 8.22 1.74 -7.90
N TYR A 376 8.25 2.67 -6.94
CA TYR A 376 7.07 3.24 -6.30
C TYR A 376 7.13 4.77 -6.34
N VAL A 377 5.96 5.37 -6.51
CA VAL A 377 5.72 6.82 -6.45
C VAL A 377 4.58 7.13 -5.46
N PRO A 378 4.36 8.39 -5.09
CA PRO A 378 3.28 8.74 -4.16
C PRO A 378 1.91 8.16 -4.56
N GLY A 379 1.22 7.57 -3.60
CA GLY A 379 -0.06 6.88 -3.82
C GLY A 379 0.06 5.42 -4.24
N ASP A 380 1.28 4.90 -4.36
CA ASP A 380 1.51 3.47 -4.59
C ASP A 380 1.54 2.68 -3.29
N VAL A 381 1.12 1.43 -3.40
CA VAL A 381 1.04 0.43 -2.34
C VAL A 381 1.97 -0.73 -2.67
N GLY A 382 2.73 -1.17 -1.69
CA GLY A 382 3.55 -2.38 -1.72
C GLY A 382 3.06 -3.42 -0.73
N ILE A 383 3.36 -4.68 -1.00
CA ILE A 383 3.20 -5.78 -0.05
C ILE A 383 4.45 -6.66 -0.08
N ILE A 384 4.98 -6.98 1.08
CA ILE A 384 6.13 -7.87 1.22
C ILE A 384 5.72 -8.99 2.19
N PRO A 385 5.56 -10.21 1.70
CA PRO A 385 5.21 -11.34 2.56
C PRO A 385 6.27 -11.57 3.64
N ARG A 386 5.82 -11.97 4.82
CA ARG A 386 6.70 -12.23 5.97
C ARG A 386 7.87 -13.16 5.60
N ASN A 387 9.01 -12.94 6.24
CA ASN A 387 10.27 -13.66 6.03
C ASN A 387 10.92 -13.46 4.66
N MET A 388 10.37 -12.65 3.75
CA MET A 388 11.07 -12.27 2.53
C MET A 388 12.07 -11.16 2.83
N GLY A 389 13.34 -11.37 2.48
CA GLY A 389 14.37 -10.36 2.61
C GLY A 389 14.13 -9.22 1.63
N HIS A 390 14.30 -7.98 2.08
CA HIS A 390 14.09 -6.81 1.24
C HIS A 390 14.87 -5.59 1.73
N PHE A 391 14.87 -4.56 0.90
CA PHE A 391 15.41 -3.25 1.20
C PHE A 391 14.70 -2.18 0.38
N VAL A 392 14.80 -0.91 0.82
CA VAL A 392 14.17 0.23 0.17
C VAL A 392 15.22 1.29 -0.14
N GLU A 393 15.40 1.61 -1.41
CA GLU A 393 16.33 2.65 -1.88
C GLU A 393 15.55 3.93 -2.18
N ASN A 394 16.10 5.06 -1.78
CA ASN A 394 15.64 6.34 -2.31
C ASN A 394 16.34 6.62 -3.65
N ILE A 395 15.61 6.42 -4.74
CA ILE A 395 16.07 6.66 -6.11
C ILE A 395 15.67 8.03 -6.65
N GLY A 396 15.18 8.92 -5.79
CA GLY A 396 14.76 10.28 -6.12
C GLY A 396 15.69 11.35 -5.57
N GLU A 397 15.36 12.60 -5.85
CA GLU A 397 16.06 13.79 -5.34
C GLU A 397 15.44 14.34 -4.04
N GLU A 398 14.25 13.87 -3.69
CA GLU A 398 13.52 14.29 -2.49
C GLU A 398 13.51 13.16 -1.47
N PRO A 399 13.40 13.46 -0.17
CA PRO A 399 13.20 12.42 0.82
C PRO A 399 11.96 11.58 0.51
N ILE A 400 12.06 10.26 0.67
CA ILE A 400 10.90 9.41 0.75
C ILE A 400 10.22 9.67 2.10
N GLU A 401 8.90 9.80 2.09
CA GLU A 401 8.04 9.67 3.26
C GLU A 401 7.11 8.48 3.01
N MET A 402 7.17 7.47 3.88
CA MET A 402 6.39 6.26 3.72
C MET A 402 5.91 5.68 5.05
N LEU A 403 4.88 4.87 4.95
CA LEU A 403 4.38 4.03 6.03
C LEU A 403 4.68 2.56 5.73
N GLU A 404 5.18 1.84 6.72
CA GLU A 404 5.19 0.39 6.80
C GLU A 404 4.13 -0.02 7.80
N VAL A 405 3.18 -0.89 7.42
CA VAL A 405 2.07 -1.31 8.27
C VAL A 405 2.01 -2.83 8.34
N PHE A 406 1.77 -3.35 9.52
CA PHE A 406 1.87 -4.77 9.84
C PHE A 406 0.62 -5.25 10.55
N ARG A 407 0.09 -6.40 10.15
CA ARG A 407 -0.95 -7.08 10.93
C ARG A 407 -0.32 -7.77 12.13
N ALA A 408 0.04 -6.99 13.14
CA ALA A 408 0.68 -7.44 14.36
C ALA A 408 0.41 -6.47 15.50
N ASP A 409 0.59 -6.91 16.73
CA ASP A 409 0.55 -6.06 17.92
C ASP A 409 1.88 -5.35 18.18
N GLU A 410 3.00 -5.87 17.65
CA GLU A 410 4.34 -5.32 17.79
C GLU A 410 5.08 -5.31 16.46
N PHE A 411 5.81 -4.21 16.22
CA PHE A 411 6.80 -4.11 15.16
C PHE A 411 8.00 -5.00 15.48
N ARG A 412 8.42 -5.85 14.53
CA ARG A 412 9.61 -6.70 14.66
C ARG A 412 10.30 -6.85 13.33
N ASP A 413 11.61 -6.69 13.32
CA ASP A 413 12.47 -6.95 12.18
C ASP A 413 13.75 -7.69 12.57
N PHE A 414 14.40 -8.30 11.59
CA PHE A 414 15.76 -8.79 11.67
C PHE A 414 16.60 -8.09 10.60
N SER A 415 17.59 -7.34 11.05
CA SER A 415 18.59 -6.70 10.21
C SER A 415 19.62 -7.72 9.73
N LEU A 416 19.95 -7.71 8.43
CA LEU A 416 21.03 -8.51 7.89
C LEU A 416 22.38 -8.13 8.54
N PHE A 417 22.61 -6.83 8.70
CA PHE A 417 23.81 -6.30 9.32
C PHE A 417 23.98 -6.84 10.77
N GLN A 418 22.90 -6.74 11.57
CA GLN A 418 22.88 -7.24 12.93
C GLN A 418 23.05 -8.76 12.99
N TRP A 419 22.37 -9.51 12.13
CA TRP A 419 22.50 -10.96 12.08
C TRP A 419 23.94 -11.40 11.82
N LEU A 420 24.61 -10.78 10.85
CA LEU A 420 26.00 -11.11 10.54
C LEU A 420 26.95 -10.69 11.67
N GLY A 421 26.73 -9.53 12.29
CA GLY A 421 27.51 -9.04 13.41
C GLY A 421 27.43 -9.90 14.67
N GLU A 422 26.28 -10.53 14.91
CA GLU A 422 26.05 -11.41 16.07
C GLU A 422 26.38 -12.89 15.78
N THR A 423 26.74 -13.23 14.52
CA THR A 423 27.14 -14.58 14.14
C THR A 423 28.66 -14.76 14.35
N PRO A 424 29.16 -15.92 14.80
CA PRO A 424 30.59 -16.12 14.97
C PRO A 424 31.39 -15.81 13.71
N LYS A 425 32.45 -14.96 13.84
CA LYS A 425 33.30 -14.50 12.75
C LYS A 425 33.68 -15.59 11.74
N ARG A 426 34.19 -16.71 12.26
CA ARG A 426 34.63 -17.82 11.40
C ARG A 426 33.50 -18.30 10.48
N MET A 427 32.26 -18.37 10.99
CA MET A 427 31.13 -18.82 10.17
C MET A 427 30.82 -17.81 9.06
N VAL A 428 30.83 -16.50 9.38
CA VAL A 428 30.58 -15.44 8.40
C VAL A 428 31.67 -15.38 7.35
N VAL A 429 32.94 -15.37 7.77
CA VAL A 429 34.08 -15.26 6.84
C VAL A 429 34.22 -16.52 5.99
N ASP A 430 34.12 -17.72 6.57
CA ASP A 430 34.17 -18.98 5.80
C ASP A 430 33.01 -19.09 4.79
N HIS A 431 31.83 -18.48 5.12
CA HIS A 431 30.67 -18.53 4.24
C HIS A 431 30.79 -17.55 3.07
N LEU A 432 31.12 -16.29 3.34
CA LEU A 432 31.05 -15.22 2.34
C LEU A 432 32.40 -14.89 1.69
N PHE A 433 33.50 -15.11 2.40
CA PHE A 433 34.84 -14.65 2.01
C PHE A 433 35.90 -15.75 2.08
N LYS A 434 35.49 -17.02 1.90
CA LYS A 434 36.44 -18.16 1.98
C LYS A 434 37.64 -18.01 1.07
N ASP A 435 37.44 -17.51 -0.14
CA ASP A 435 38.45 -17.32 -1.15
C ASP A 435 39.10 -15.93 -1.15
N ASP A 436 38.63 -15.04 -0.23
CA ASP A 436 39.13 -13.68 -0.05
C ASP A 436 39.16 -13.27 1.45
N PRO A 437 40.08 -13.86 2.22
CA PRO A 437 40.14 -13.61 3.68
C PRO A 437 40.48 -12.18 4.05
N GLU A 438 41.18 -11.43 3.20
CA GLU A 438 41.54 -10.03 3.48
C GLU A 438 40.28 -9.13 3.49
N ASN A 439 39.46 -9.23 2.46
CA ASN A 439 38.16 -8.53 2.45
C ASN A 439 37.20 -9.08 3.50
N GLY A 440 37.30 -10.36 3.85
CA GLY A 440 36.56 -10.95 4.97
C GLY A 440 36.90 -10.30 6.32
N GLU A 441 38.15 -9.94 6.58
CA GLU A 441 38.56 -9.19 7.79
C GLU A 441 38.02 -7.76 7.77
N ILE A 442 38.11 -7.08 6.63
CA ILE A 442 37.57 -5.70 6.48
C ILE A 442 36.07 -5.70 6.76
N PHE A 443 35.32 -6.59 6.10
CA PHE A 443 33.88 -6.74 6.29
C PHE A 443 33.52 -7.03 7.73
N TRP A 444 34.19 -8.02 8.37
CA TRP A 444 33.94 -8.39 9.75
C TRP A 444 34.16 -7.23 10.72
N ASN A 445 35.24 -6.49 10.55
CA ASN A 445 35.53 -5.33 11.39
C ASN A 445 34.46 -4.24 11.26
N LYS A 446 33.85 -4.07 10.08
CA LYS A 446 32.74 -3.14 9.87
C LYS A 446 31.47 -3.59 10.60
N VAL A 447 31.05 -4.85 10.43
CA VAL A 447 29.80 -5.34 11.06
C VAL A 447 29.89 -5.50 12.56
N GLN A 448 31.09 -5.66 13.14
CA GLN A 448 31.32 -5.74 14.58
C GLN A 448 31.37 -4.36 15.27
N SER A 449 31.74 -3.32 14.54
CA SER A 449 32.01 -1.99 15.11
C SER A 449 30.86 -1.02 15.04
N ALA A 450 29.78 -1.36 14.31
CA ALA A 450 28.66 -0.45 14.08
C ALA A 450 27.41 -0.91 14.82
N GLU A 451 26.70 0.05 15.41
CA GLU A 451 25.32 -0.15 15.85
C GLU A 451 24.39 -0.31 14.63
N LYS A 452 23.26 -0.98 14.84
CA LYS A 452 22.21 -1.08 13.83
C LYS A 452 21.81 0.32 13.34
N ASP A 453 21.87 0.55 12.03
CA ASP A 453 21.45 1.79 11.38
C ASP A 453 20.34 1.46 10.39
N GLU A 454 19.07 1.59 10.81
CA GLU A 454 17.91 1.15 10.05
C GLU A 454 17.79 1.83 8.68
N ILE A 455 18.31 3.08 8.55
CA ILE A 455 18.37 3.80 7.29
C ILE A 455 19.79 4.31 7.13
N THR A 456 20.53 3.67 6.25
CA THR A 456 21.96 3.97 6.03
C THR A 456 22.13 4.95 4.87
N LEU A 457 22.95 5.98 5.07
CA LEU A 457 23.49 6.81 4.01
C LEU A 457 24.94 6.41 3.78
N PRO A 458 25.29 5.91 2.56
CA PRO A 458 26.65 5.55 2.26
C PRO A 458 27.62 6.74 2.39
N ASP A 459 28.80 6.49 2.94
CA ASP A 459 29.89 7.47 3.10
C ASP A 459 31.09 7.20 2.16
N TYR A 460 30.93 6.27 1.22
CA TYR A 460 31.90 5.95 0.18
C TYR A 460 31.47 6.50 -1.17
N GLU A 461 32.44 6.92 -1.99
CA GLU A 461 32.19 7.27 -3.39
C GLU A 461 31.93 5.98 -4.18
N GLU A 462 30.77 5.86 -4.82
CA GLU A 462 30.53 4.81 -5.81
C GLU A 462 31.53 5.00 -6.96
N ARG A 463 32.53 4.13 -7.02
CA ARG A 463 33.35 4.03 -8.22
C ARG A 463 32.55 3.27 -9.25
N GLU A 464 32.14 3.94 -10.33
CA GLU A 464 31.61 3.24 -11.51
C GLU A 464 32.57 2.10 -11.85
N SER A 465 32.14 0.86 -11.65
CA SER A 465 32.99 -0.28 -12.00
C SER A 465 33.15 -0.29 -13.52
N GLU A 466 34.39 -0.44 -13.99
CA GLU A 466 34.68 -0.55 -15.43
C GLU A 466 33.90 -1.69 -16.11
N SER A 467 33.32 -2.60 -15.34
CA SER A 467 32.44 -3.67 -15.80
C SER A 467 31.05 -3.18 -16.17
N GLU A 468 30.50 -2.15 -15.50
CA GLU A 468 29.20 -1.56 -15.84
C GLU A 468 29.27 -0.69 -17.11
N GLN A 469 30.43 -0.11 -17.40
CA GLN A 469 30.65 0.62 -18.66
C GLN A 469 30.71 -0.29 -19.91
N ARG A 470 30.91 -1.59 -19.74
CA ARG A 470 30.90 -2.58 -20.84
C ARG A 470 29.51 -3.20 -21.05
N GLU A 471 28.59 -3.03 -20.14
CA GLU A 471 27.23 -3.54 -20.24
C GLU A 471 26.20 -2.47 -20.71
N LEU A 472 26.63 -1.22 -20.93
CA LEU A 472 25.90 -0.16 -21.62
C LEU A 472 26.26 -0.19 -23.10
#